data_3fdf8faf997af5a25898a6920adb4bca
#
_entry.id   3fdf8faf997af5a25898a6920adb4bca
#
_cell.length_a   1.000
_cell.length_b   1.000
_cell.length_c   1.000
_cell.angle_alpha   90.00
_cell.angle_beta   90.00
_cell.angle_gamma   90.00
#
_symmetry.space_group_name_H-M   'P 1'
#
loop_
_entity.id
_entity.type
_entity.pdbx_description
1 polymer ?
#
loop_
_entity_poly.entity_id
_entity_poly.type
_entity_poly.pdbx_seq_one_letter_code
_entity_poly.pdbx_strand_id
1 'polypeptide(L)'
;MSTLGRILLVEDDPKDVELTLTALEDYKLANEVVVAHDGAEALDYLYRRGNFTNRSTDNPAVLLLDLKLPKVDGLEVLEQIKADAKLKLIPVVVLTSSHEERDMVTSYKLGVNAYVVKPVDFHEFVNAVKELGIFWALVNQPPPGSVKKD
;
A
#
# COMPACT_ATOMS: atom_id res chain seq x y z
N MET A 1 14.23 6.85 15.73
CA MET A 1 12.85 6.38 15.79
C MET A 1 12.50 5.67 14.52
N SER A 2 12.10 4.45 14.64
CA SER A 2 11.80 3.65 13.47
C SER A 2 10.40 3.92 12.97
N THR A 3 10.24 4.03 11.66
CA THR A 3 8.95 4.13 11.02
C THR A 3 8.67 2.90 10.16
N LEU A 4 9.36 1.83 10.46
CA LEU A 4 9.17 0.59 9.72
C LEU A 4 7.72 0.15 9.82
N GLY A 5 7.20 -0.32 8.72
CA GLY A 5 5.96 -1.02 8.72
C GLY A 5 4.69 -0.20 8.59
N ARG A 6 4.79 1.11 8.35
CA ARG A 6 3.55 1.86 8.13
C ARG A 6 3.04 1.56 6.72
N ILE A 7 1.78 1.13 6.66
CA ILE A 7 1.11 0.78 5.41
C ILE A 7 -0.06 1.73 5.21
N LEU A 8 -0.23 2.22 3.99
CA LEU A 8 -1.47 2.90 3.60
C LEU A 8 -2.31 1.90 2.82
N LEU A 9 -3.49 1.58 3.35
CA LEU A 9 -4.45 0.69 2.72
C LEU A 9 -5.58 1.52 2.15
N VAL A 10 -5.77 1.46 0.84
CA VAL A 10 -6.83 2.20 0.16
C VAL A 10 -7.89 1.20 -0.28
N GLU A 11 -9.03 1.20 0.43
CA GLU A 11 -10.06 0.19 0.24
C GLU A 11 -11.39 0.75 0.75
N ASP A 12 -12.44 0.66 -0.05
CA ASP A 12 -13.75 1.20 0.35
C ASP A 12 -14.68 0.15 0.96
N ASP A 13 -14.42 -1.13 0.76
CA ASP A 13 -15.27 -2.20 1.29
C ASP A 13 -14.88 -2.53 2.72
N PRO A 14 -15.78 -2.29 3.71
CA PRO A 14 -15.42 -2.54 5.11
C PRO A 14 -15.02 -3.98 5.41
N LYS A 15 -15.60 -4.95 4.70
CA LYS A 15 -15.23 -6.36 4.92
C LYS A 15 -13.82 -6.62 4.45
N ASP A 16 -13.45 -6.06 3.29
CA ASP A 16 -12.10 -6.23 2.78
C ASP A 16 -11.08 -5.50 3.65
N VAL A 17 -11.45 -4.34 4.20
CA VAL A 17 -10.59 -3.65 5.15
C VAL A 17 -10.33 -4.53 6.35
N GLU A 18 -11.38 -5.10 6.93
CA GLU A 18 -11.23 -5.92 8.14
C GLU A 18 -10.40 -7.16 7.87
N LEU A 19 -10.64 -7.84 6.75
CA LEU A 19 -9.89 -9.04 6.40
C LEU A 19 -8.41 -8.70 6.21
N THR A 20 -8.13 -7.60 5.55
CA THR A 20 -6.74 -7.20 5.31
C THR A 20 -6.05 -6.84 6.61
N LEU A 21 -6.70 -6.07 7.48
CA LEU A 21 -6.11 -5.69 8.75
C LEU A 21 -5.81 -6.92 9.62
N THR A 22 -6.75 -7.87 9.67
CA THR A 22 -6.56 -9.09 10.43
C THR A 22 -5.36 -9.88 9.91
N ALA A 23 -5.26 -10.02 8.59
CA ALA A 23 -4.17 -10.78 8.00
C ALA A 23 -2.82 -10.10 8.23
N LEU A 24 -2.77 -8.78 8.11
CA LEU A 24 -1.52 -8.07 8.37
C LEU A 24 -1.07 -8.24 9.81
N GLU A 25 -2.03 -8.23 10.73
CA GLU A 25 -1.71 -8.45 12.14
C GLU A 25 -1.21 -9.86 12.37
N ASP A 26 -1.88 -10.86 11.78
CA ASP A 26 -1.49 -12.26 11.94
C ASP A 26 -0.08 -12.53 11.44
N TYR A 27 0.32 -11.86 10.36
CA TYR A 27 1.66 -12.03 9.81
C TYR A 27 2.65 -11.03 10.38
N LYS A 28 2.22 -10.14 11.25
CA LYS A 28 3.05 -9.12 11.88
C LYS A 28 3.81 -8.28 10.87
N LEU A 29 3.10 -7.85 9.83
CA LEU A 29 3.73 -7.17 8.71
C LEU A 29 3.81 -5.66 8.86
N ALA A 30 3.14 -5.06 9.82
CA ALA A 30 3.15 -3.62 9.96
C ALA A 30 3.02 -3.21 11.41
N ASN A 31 3.64 -2.09 11.77
CA ASN A 31 3.43 -1.45 13.06
C ASN A 31 2.16 -0.61 13.05
N GLU A 32 1.85 -0.04 11.90
CA GLU A 32 0.73 0.87 11.78
C GLU A 32 0.12 0.73 10.38
N VAL A 33 -1.21 0.66 10.34
CA VAL A 33 -1.93 0.67 9.06
C VAL A 33 -2.89 1.86 9.09
N VAL A 34 -2.78 2.71 8.10
CA VAL A 34 -3.71 3.82 7.90
C VAL A 34 -4.65 3.41 6.78
N VAL A 35 -5.95 3.58 6.99
CA VAL A 35 -6.95 3.20 6.00
C VAL A 35 -7.54 4.44 5.36
N ALA A 36 -7.50 4.50 4.03
CA ALA A 36 -8.21 5.51 3.26
C ALA A 36 -9.36 4.80 2.55
N HIS A 37 -10.54 5.37 2.59
CA HIS A 37 -11.76 4.70 2.15
C HIS A 37 -12.16 5.04 0.73
N ASP A 38 -11.45 5.98 0.11
CA ASP A 38 -11.67 6.33 -1.29
C ASP A 38 -10.40 6.97 -1.84
N GLY A 39 -10.40 7.20 -3.16
CA GLY A 39 -9.21 7.74 -3.81
C GLY A 39 -8.89 9.17 -3.40
N ALA A 40 -9.91 9.98 -3.11
CA ALA A 40 -9.67 11.34 -2.68
C ALA A 40 -9.01 11.39 -1.32
N GLU A 41 -9.46 10.55 -0.40
CA GLU A 41 -8.84 10.47 0.93
C GLU A 41 -7.40 9.98 0.83
N ALA A 42 -7.14 9.02 -0.06
CA ALA A 42 -5.79 8.52 -0.27
C ALA A 42 -4.86 9.65 -0.73
N LEU A 43 -5.32 10.44 -1.69
CA LEU A 43 -4.50 11.54 -2.19
C LEU A 43 -4.30 12.61 -1.11
N ASP A 44 -5.31 12.88 -0.31
CA ASP A 44 -5.16 13.83 0.79
C ASP A 44 -4.10 13.35 1.78
N TYR A 45 -4.10 12.06 2.08
CA TYR A 45 -3.09 11.51 2.97
C TYR A 45 -1.70 11.65 2.37
N LEU A 46 -1.56 11.27 1.11
CA LEU A 46 -0.25 11.26 0.47
C LEU A 46 0.32 12.66 0.28
N TYR A 47 -0.53 13.63 -0.04
CA TYR A 47 -0.11 15.01 -0.21
C TYR A 47 -0.16 15.81 1.09
N ARG A 48 -0.55 15.19 2.20
CA ARG A 48 -0.63 15.82 3.52
C ARG A 48 -1.51 17.05 3.51
N ARG A 49 -2.72 16.88 3.04
CA ARG A 49 -3.69 17.96 3.00
C ARG A 49 -5.00 17.49 3.63
N GLY A 50 -5.97 18.41 3.79
CA GLY A 50 -7.23 18.09 4.44
C GLY A 50 -7.00 17.65 5.88
N ASN A 51 -7.54 16.50 6.24
CA ASN A 51 -7.42 15.99 7.61
C ASN A 51 -6.02 15.49 7.94
N PHE A 52 -5.12 15.44 6.97
CA PHE A 52 -3.79 14.86 7.15
C PHE A 52 -2.66 15.88 7.11
N THR A 53 -3.00 17.15 7.29
CA THR A 53 -2.00 18.24 7.21
C THR A 53 -0.89 18.08 8.24
N ASN A 54 -1.22 17.53 9.40
CA ASN A 54 -0.28 17.45 10.50
C ASN A 54 0.43 16.11 10.64
N ARG A 55 0.21 15.18 9.69
CA ARG A 55 0.91 13.91 9.78
C ARG A 55 2.39 14.08 9.45
N SER A 56 3.19 13.07 9.80
CA SER A 56 4.61 13.12 9.50
C SER A 56 4.87 13.21 8.00
N THR A 57 6.06 13.65 7.64
CA THR A 57 6.43 13.83 6.24
C THR A 57 6.87 12.53 5.57
N ASP A 58 7.01 11.45 6.33
CA ASP A 58 7.49 10.19 5.79
C ASP A 58 6.46 9.53 4.90
N ASN A 59 6.93 8.97 3.80
CA ASN A 59 6.07 8.14 2.96
C ASN A 59 5.75 6.83 3.68
N PRO A 60 4.60 6.21 3.41
CA PRO A 60 4.37 4.85 3.89
C PRO A 60 5.39 3.90 3.27
N ALA A 61 5.64 2.79 3.96
CA ALA A 61 6.55 1.76 3.46
C ALA A 61 5.98 1.06 2.23
N VAL A 62 4.65 0.94 2.17
CA VAL A 62 3.99 0.35 1.01
C VAL A 62 2.56 0.89 0.94
N LEU A 63 2.05 0.98 -0.26
CA LEU A 63 0.66 1.34 -0.56
C LEU A 63 -0.05 0.08 -1.07
N LEU A 64 -1.12 -0.31 -0.37
CA LEU A 64 -2.00 -1.38 -0.83
C LEU A 64 -3.22 -0.71 -1.43
N LEU A 65 -3.44 -0.89 -2.73
CA LEU A 65 -4.38 -0.06 -3.47
C LEU A 65 -5.39 -0.90 -4.22
N ASP A 66 -6.68 -0.68 -3.94
CA ASP A 66 -7.74 -1.22 -4.78
C ASP A 66 -7.94 -0.28 -5.98
N LEU A 67 -8.27 -0.84 -7.13
CA LEU A 67 -8.51 -0.04 -8.33
C LEU A 67 -9.93 0.51 -8.42
N LYS A 68 -10.91 -0.22 -7.89
CA LYS A 68 -12.32 0.18 -8.00
C LYS A 68 -12.71 0.98 -6.76
N LEU A 69 -12.46 2.27 -6.80
CA LEU A 69 -12.69 3.15 -5.66
C LEU A 69 -13.69 4.25 -6.01
N PRO A 70 -14.46 4.74 -5.02
CA PRO A 70 -15.29 5.91 -5.23
C PRO A 70 -14.44 7.19 -5.31
N LYS A 71 -15.05 8.22 -5.85
CA LYS A 71 -14.53 9.58 -5.97
C LYS A 71 -13.38 9.67 -6.96
N VAL A 72 -12.21 9.15 -6.60
CA VAL A 72 -11.06 9.10 -7.50
C VAL A 72 -10.71 7.63 -7.68
N ASP A 73 -10.74 7.15 -8.91
CA ASP A 73 -10.47 5.76 -9.24
C ASP A 73 -9.02 5.40 -8.91
N GLY A 74 -8.78 4.12 -8.60
CA GLY A 74 -7.45 3.68 -8.20
C GLY A 74 -6.39 3.87 -9.27
N LEU A 75 -6.73 3.68 -10.54
CA LEU A 75 -5.76 3.94 -11.60
C LEU A 75 -5.37 5.40 -11.66
N GLU A 76 -6.33 6.30 -11.42
CA GLU A 76 -6.02 7.72 -11.40
C GLU A 76 -5.14 8.08 -10.20
N VAL A 77 -5.41 7.48 -9.04
CA VAL A 77 -4.54 7.66 -7.87
C VAL A 77 -3.12 7.23 -8.24
N LEU A 78 -3.00 6.07 -8.87
CA LEU A 78 -1.70 5.54 -9.26
C LEU A 78 -0.98 6.47 -10.25
N GLU A 79 -1.71 7.00 -11.24
CA GLU A 79 -1.12 7.93 -12.19
C GLU A 79 -0.54 9.15 -11.49
N GLN A 80 -1.29 9.72 -10.55
CA GLN A 80 -0.82 10.90 -9.83
C GLN A 80 0.40 10.59 -8.97
N ILE A 81 0.39 9.45 -8.30
CA ILE A 81 1.52 9.04 -7.47
C ILE A 81 2.78 8.90 -8.33
N LYS A 82 2.66 8.24 -9.46
CA LYS A 82 3.83 7.96 -10.29
C LYS A 82 4.33 9.19 -11.03
N ALA A 83 3.52 10.23 -11.11
CA ALA A 83 3.95 11.50 -11.70
C ALA A 83 4.64 12.42 -10.68
N ASP A 84 4.62 12.08 -9.41
CA ASP A 84 5.20 12.90 -8.35
C ASP A 84 6.59 12.38 -7.99
N ALA A 85 7.58 13.27 -7.98
CA ALA A 85 8.97 12.88 -7.79
C ALA A 85 9.21 12.20 -6.45
N LYS A 86 8.42 12.55 -5.42
CA LYS A 86 8.58 11.98 -4.09
C LYS A 86 7.70 10.75 -3.90
N LEU A 87 6.44 10.83 -4.34
CA LEU A 87 5.50 9.75 -4.11
C LEU A 87 5.76 8.54 -5.00
N LYS A 88 6.37 8.74 -6.15
CA LYS A 88 6.65 7.60 -7.05
C LYS A 88 7.60 6.58 -6.43
N LEU A 89 8.28 6.95 -5.36
CA LEU A 89 9.20 6.04 -4.68
C LEU A 89 8.48 5.04 -3.79
N ILE A 90 7.20 5.23 -3.51
CA ILE A 90 6.44 4.33 -2.65
C ILE A 90 6.17 3.03 -3.41
N PRO A 91 6.56 1.86 -2.84
CA PRO A 91 6.16 0.58 -3.45
C PRO A 91 4.65 0.44 -3.41
N VAL A 92 4.07 -0.04 -4.52
CA VAL A 92 2.62 -0.19 -4.64
C VAL A 92 2.29 -1.63 -4.96
N VAL A 93 1.38 -2.21 -4.19
CA VAL A 93 0.80 -3.50 -4.47
C VAL A 93 -0.70 -3.29 -4.68
N VAL A 94 -1.20 -3.69 -5.84
CA VAL A 94 -2.62 -3.59 -6.14
C VAL A 94 -3.33 -4.82 -5.59
N LEU A 95 -4.39 -4.59 -4.80
CA LEU A 95 -5.25 -5.66 -4.27
C LEU A 95 -6.66 -5.35 -4.78
N THR A 96 -7.11 -6.04 -5.83
CA THR A 96 -8.36 -5.66 -6.46
C THR A 96 -9.14 -6.88 -6.92
N SER A 97 -10.47 -6.72 -7.05
CA SER A 97 -11.31 -7.75 -7.64
C SER A 97 -11.29 -7.72 -9.17
N SER A 98 -10.59 -6.75 -9.77
CA SER A 98 -10.57 -6.66 -11.22
C SER A 98 -9.70 -7.76 -11.83
N HIS A 99 -10.31 -8.53 -12.76
CA HIS A 99 -9.61 -9.55 -13.54
C HIS A 99 -9.26 -9.04 -14.92
N GLU A 100 -9.56 -7.79 -15.24
CA GLU A 100 -9.37 -7.29 -16.59
C GLU A 100 -7.89 -7.19 -16.93
N GLU A 101 -7.52 -7.78 -18.04
CA GLU A 101 -6.13 -7.75 -18.48
C GLU A 101 -5.63 -6.32 -18.67
N ARG A 102 -6.49 -5.45 -19.19
CA ARG A 102 -6.09 -4.07 -19.42
C ARG A 102 -5.75 -3.34 -18.12
N ASP A 103 -6.48 -3.63 -17.03
CA ASP A 103 -6.19 -3.02 -15.75
C ASP A 103 -4.83 -3.49 -15.25
N MET A 104 -4.53 -4.77 -15.41
CA MET A 104 -3.25 -5.31 -15.00
C MET A 104 -2.11 -4.70 -15.83
N VAL A 105 -2.28 -4.66 -17.14
CA VAL A 105 -1.25 -4.11 -18.03
C VAL A 105 -1.01 -2.64 -17.71
N THR A 106 -2.09 -1.87 -17.56
CA THR A 106 -1.97 -0.45 -17.24
C THR A 106 -1.25 -0.24 -15.90
N SER A 107 -1.60 -1.04 -14.90
CA SER A 107 -0.98 -0.94 -13.58
C SER A 107 0.52 -1.21 -13.66
N TYR A 108 0.93 -2.25 -14.38
CA TYR A 108 2.35 -2.54 -14.50
C TYR A 108 3.08 -1.48 -15.31
N LYS A 109 2.44 -0.93 -16.33
CA LYS A 109 3.05 0.19 -17.08
C LYS A 109 3.25 1.40 -16.19
N LEU A 110 2.37 1.61 -15.22
CA LEU A 110 2.52 2.71 -14.28
C LEU A 110 3.50 2.41 -13.15
N GLY A 111 4.00 1.17 -13.10
CA GLY A 111 5.08 0.85 -12.19
C GLY A 111 4.66 0.25 -10.86
N VAL A 112 3.53 -0.47 -10.81
CA VAL A 112 3.20 -1.19 -9.57
C VAL A 112 4.18 -2.35 -9.39
N ASN A 113 4.38 -2.70 -8.13
CA ASN A 113 5.31 -3.78 -7.79
C ASN A 113 4.64 -5.14 -7.87
N ALA A 114 3.34 -5.21 -7.62
CA ALA A 114 2.61 -6.46 -7.73
C ALA A 114 1.12 -6.19 -7.95
N TYR A 115 0.43 -7.13 -8.55
CA TYR A 115 -1.00 -7.04 -8.83
C TYR A 115 -1.63 -8.33 -8.33
N VAL A 116 -2.47 -8.22 -7.32
CA VAL A 116 -3.07 -9.38 -6.66
C VAL A 116 -4.58 -9.28 -6.78
N VAL A 117 -5.21 -10.35 -7.31
CA VAL A 117 -6.65 -10.38 -7.50
C VAL A 117 -7.31 -10.99 -6.27
N LYS A 118 -8.37 -10.34 -5.80
CA LYS A 118 -9.14 -10.86 -4.65
C LYS A 118 -9.94 -12.09 -5.06
N PRO A 119 -10.15 -13.03 -4.15
CA PRO A 119 -9.76 -13.01 -2.74
C PRO A 119 -8.27 -13.22 -2.58
N VAL A 120 -7.68 -12.49 -1.66
CA VAL A 120 -6.23 -12.48 -1.48
C VAL A 120 -5.80 -13.72 -0.69
N ASP A 121 -4.84 -14.46 -1.23
CA ASP A 121 -4.15 -15.47 -0.46
C ASP A 121 -2.97 -14.76 0.21
N PHE A 122 -3.08 -14.52 1.50
CA PHE A 122 -2.08 -13.74 2.19
C PHE A 122 -0.74 -14.45 2.30
N HIS A 123 -0.73 -15.78 2.18
CA HIS A 123 0.52 -16.51 2.10
C HIS A 123 1.27 -16.13 0.82
N GLU A 124 0.55 -16.08 -0.30
CA GLU A 124 1.15 -15.63 -1.57
C GLU A 124 1.53 -14.15 -1.52
N PHE A 125 0.71 -13.35 -0.83
CA PHE A 125 1.00 -11.93 -0.66
C PHE A 125 2.32 -11.74 0.09
N VAL A 126 2.52 -12.48 1.17
CA VAL A 126 3.75 -12.40 1.95
C VAL A 126 4.95 -12.80 1.09
N ASN A 127 4.80 -13.85 0.29
CA ASN A 127 5.88 -14.28 -0.61
C ASN A 127 6.22 -13.20 -1.64
N ALA A 128 5.19 -12.55 -2.21
CA ALA A 128 5.41 -11.48 -3.17
C ALA A 128 6.16 -10.32 -2.54
N VAL A 129 5.78 -9.94 -1.32
CA VAL A 129 6.43 -8.86 -0.60
C VAL A 129 7.91 -9.21 -0.35
N LYS A 130 8.19 -10.46 0.00
CA LYS A 130 9.57 -10.89 0.20
C LYS A 130 10.38 -10.76 -1.07
N GLU A 131 9.82 -11.18 -2.20
CA GLU A 131 10.52 -11.12 -3.48
C GLU A 131 10.80 -9.71 -3.92
N LEU A 132 9.95 -8.77 -3.54
CA LEU A 132 10.14 -7.38 -3.89
C LEU A 132 11.18 -6.68 -3.02
N GLY A 133 11.67 -7.36 -1.99
CA GLY A 133 12.68 -6.77 -1.14
C GLY A 133 12.15 -5.78 -0.13
N ILE A 134 10.83 -5.67 0.01
CA ILE A 134 10.23 -4.73 0.96
C ILE A 134 9.73 -5.40 2.22
N PHE A 135 9.89 -6.72 2.32
CA PHE A 135 9.37 -7.48 3.44
C PHE A 135 9.88 -6.93 4.78
N TRP A 136 11.18 -6.68 4.85
CA TRP A 136 11.79 -6.25 6.12
C TRP A 136 11.36 -4.85 6.52
N ALA A 137 10.92 -4.04 5.56
CA ALA A 137 10.37 -2.72 5.90
C ALA A 137 8.99 -2.82 6.52
N LEU A 138 8.31 -3.95 6.34
CA LEU A 138 6.94 -4.14 6.84
C LEU A 138 6.89 -4.90 8.15
N VAL A 139 7.92 -5.65 8.52
CA VAL A 139 7.89 -6.42 9.75
C VAL A 139 8.35 -5.56 10.93
N ASN A 140 8.00 -6.00 12.14
CA ASN A 140 8.33 -5.25 13.34
C ASN A 140 9.80 -5.34 13.72
N GLN A 141 10.54 -6.23 13.07
CA GLN A 141 11.97 -6.38 13.33
C GLN A 141 12.73 -6.26 12.03
N PRO A 142 13.85 -5.53 12.03
CA PRO A 142 14.68 -5.46 10.83
C PRO A 142 15.37 -6.80 10.58
N PRO A 143 15.87 -7.03 9.36
CA PRO A 143 16.59 -8.27 9.07
C PRO A 143 17.86 -8.38 9.92
N PRO A 144 18.28 -9.63 10.19
CA PRO A 144 19.53 -9.82 10.91
C PRO A 144 20.69 -9.13 10.18
N GLY A 145 21.53 -8.46 10.94
CA GLY A 145 22.69 -7.80 10.38
C GLY A 145 22.43 -6.41 9.84
N SER A 146 21.19 -5.95 9.81
CA SER A 146 20.91 -4.60 9.36
C SER A 146 21.34 -3.60 10.40
N VAL A 147 21.69 -2.40 9.93
CA VAL A 147 22.11 -1.34 10.82
C VAL A 147 20.90 -0.80 11.56
N LYS A 148 21.00 -0.73 12.88
CA LYS A 148 19.94 -0.18 13.68
C LYS A 148 20.08 1.32 13.77
N LYS A 149 18.97 2.01 13.60
CA LYS A 149 18.94 3.46 13.81
C LYS A 149 18.49 3.73 15.21
N ASP A 150 19.17 4.59 15.83
CA ASP A 150 18.85 4.99 17.19
C ASP A 150 17.67 5.94 17.26
#